data_ef4eb8d48a68452e5116d1f549147ce9
#
_entry.id   ef4eb8d48a68452e5116d1f549147ce9
#
_cell.length_a   1.000
_cell.length_b   1.000
_cell.length_c   1.000
_cell.angle_alpha   90.00
_cell.angle_beta   90.00
_cell.angle_gamma   90.00
#
_symmetry.space_group_name_H-M   'P 1'
#
loop_
_entity.id
_entity.type
_entity.pdbx_description
1 polymer ?
#
loop_
_entity_poly.entity_id
_entity_poly.type
_entity_poly.pdbx_seq_one_letter_code
_entity_poly.pdbx_strand_id
1 'polypeptide(L)'
;ADEVRKPHPDHDYLVVMDGYKSDPREVGGGWYGDGIQTIYHSRTHDDRFNSPFEKNAIDGIIHEFGHARGVPDIYAMKVDADKNPVNGEAFLGVRCIMNYPYGEEHWSDYAVNMMNLAGDRNIDIDDLVAGVLPDRIRVGVAEADGSPVRGAAVRFYPVRWYTYAVIPEPQAEATTDRRGYCAIPVARVFEPEEEFGVRYCNCLVEAEYDGVKAYGWLPLYLLQNTRFAGERECTLELRLKRNRELFRTITIDE
;
A
#
# COMPACT_ATOMS: atom_id res chain seq x y z
N ALA A 1 -1.38 -38.26 -11.04
CA ALA A 1 -1.42 -36.92 -10.42
C ALA A 1 -0.52 -35.93 -11.16
N ASP A 2 0.61 -36.40 -11.73
CA ASP A 2 1.59 -35.51 -12.38
C ASP A 2 1.18 -35.05 -13.79
N GLU A 3 0.25 -35.73 -14.45
CA GLU A 3 -0.22 -35.34 -15.79
C GLU A 3 -1.17 -34.12 -15.76
N VAL A 4 -1.81 -33.86 -14.63
CA VAL A 4 -2.73 -32.72 -14.46
C VAL A 4 -1.98 -31.39 -14.28
N ARG A 5 -0.67 -31.44 -14.05
CA ARG A 5 0.17 -30.25 -13.80
C ARG A 5 0.82 -29.67 -15.06
N LYS A 6 0.58 -30.24 -16.23
CA LYS A 6 1.14 -29.70 -17.47
C LYS A 6 0.16 -28.68 -18.07
N PRO A 7 0.59 -27.43 -18.21
CA PRO A 7 -0.23 -26.42 -18.87
C PRO A 7 -0.48 -26.83 -20.31
N HIS A 8 -1.71 -26.63 -20.77
CA HIS A 8 -2.04 -26.80 -22.19
C HIS A 8 -1.57 -25.54 -22.96
N PRO A 9 -0.91 -25.68 -24.11
CA PRO A 9 -0.35 -24.53 -24.83
C PRO A 9 -1.40 -23.49 -25.29
N ASP A 10 -2.67 -23.87 -25.29
CA ASP A 10 -3.79 -22.99 -25.68
C ASP A 10 -4.46 -22.30 -24.49
N HIS A 11 -3.93 -22.46 -23.26
CA HIS A 11 -4.45 -21.84 -22.05
C HIS A 11 -3.56 -20.69 -21.58
N ASP A 12 -4.16 -19.56 -21.23
CA ASP A 12 -3.45 -18.40 -20.68
C ASP A 12 -3.07 -18.59 -19.20
N TYR A 13 -3.86 -19.40 -18.48
CA TYR A 13 -3.69 -19.65 -17.04
C TYR A 13 -3.91 -21.10 -16.66
N LEU A 14 -3.13 -21.57 -15.70
CA LEU A 14 -3.33 -22.85 -15.03
C LEU A 14 -3.70 -22.60 -13.57
N VAL A 15 -4.91 -23.01 -13.18
CA VAL A 15 -5.31 -23.00 -11.77
C VAL A 15 -5.08 -24.39 -11.21
N VAL A 16 -4.11 -24.53 -10.32
CA VAL A 16 -3.81 -25.79 -9.64
C VAL A 16 -4.49 -25.83 -8.29
N MET A 17 -5.49 -26.69 -8.17
CA MET A 17 -6.16 -26.98 -6.90
C MET A 17 -5.42 -28.14 -6.24
N ASP A 18 -4.38 -27.88 -5.45
CA ASP A 18 -3.60 -28.93 -4.79
C ASP A 18 -4.39 -29.48 -3.59
N GLY A 19 -4.66 -30.79 -3.65
CA GLY A 19 -5.56 -31.46 -2.72
C GLY A 19 -5.06 -31.61 -1.28
N TYR A 20 -3.75 -31.59 -1.03
CA TYR A 20 -3.18 -31.79 0.30
C TYR A 20 -1.75 -31.25 0.40
N LYS A 21 -1.55 -30.19 1.18
CA LYS A 21 -0.26 -29.94 1.80
C LYS A 21 -0.24 -30.58 3.19
N SER A 22 0.83 -31.28 3.49
CA SER A 22 1.00 -32.01 4.76
C SER A 22 1.25 -31.09 5.96
N ASP A 23 1.54 -29.81 5.74
CA ASP A 23 1.72 -28.80 6.80
C ASP A 23 0.56 -27.79 6.77
N PRO A 24 -0.27 -27.75 7.83
CA PRO A 24 -1.37 -26.79 7.94
C PRO A 24 -0.93 -25.33 8.00
N ARG A 25 0.37 -25.04 8.15
CA ARG A 25 0.94 -23.69 8.11
C ARG A 25 1.24 -23.20 6.69
N GLU A 26 1.21 -24.10 5.72
CA GLU A 26 1.41 -23.80 4.30
C GLU A 26 0.10 -23.54 3.55
N VAL A 27 -0.83 -22.89 4.21
CA VAL A 27 -2.10 -22.51 3.62
C VAL A 27 -1.93 -21.20 2.89
N GLY A 28 -2.10 -21.23 1.59
CA GLY A 28 -2.05 -20.02 0.79
C GLY A 28 -2.28 -20.30 -0.69
N GLY A 29 -2.75 -19.32 -1.39
CA GLY A 29 -2.63 -19.20 -2.83
C GLY A 29 -1.28 -18.56 -3.15
N GLY A 30 -0.83 -18.72 -4.38
CA GLY A 30 0.37 -18.08 -4.87
C GLY A 30 0.36 -18.05 -6.39
N TRP A 31 1.00 -17.04 -6.92
CA TRP A 31 1.24 -16.93 -8.35
C TRP A 31 2.71 -17.19 -8.64
N TYR A 32 2.97 -18.00 -9.66
CA TYR A 32 4.32 -18.27 -10.14
C TYR A 32 4.38 -18.03 -11.65
N GLY A 33 5.22 -17.07 -12.04
CA GLY A 33 5.47 -16.75 -13.43
C GLY A 33 6.54 -17.67 -14.01
N ASP A 34 6.14 -18.84 -14.52
CA ASP A 34 7.01 -19.81 -15.20
C ASP A 34 6.72 -19.92 -16.71
N GLY A 35 6.30 -18.81 -17.33
CA GLY A 35 5.92 -18.74 -18.75
C GLY A 35 4.46 -19.08 -19.04
N ILE A 36 3.80 -19.80 -18.12
CA ILE A 36 2.35 -19.92 -18.03
C ILE A 36 1.97 -19.54 -16.62
N GLN A 37 1.16 -18.53 -16.50
CA GLN A 37 0.75 -18.02 -15.20
C GLN A 37 -0.01 -19.10 -14.45
N THR A 38 0.58 -19.60 -13.37
CA THR A 38 0.02 -20.69 -12.57
C THR A 38 -0.47 -20.15 -11.25
N ILE A 39 -1.75 -20.33 -10.98
CA ILE A 39 -2.36 -19.99 -9.70
C ILE A 39 -2.50 -21.27 -8.89
N TYR A 40 -1.87 -21.30 -7.71
CA TYR A 40 -1.98 -22.40 -6.79
C TYR A 40 -2.98 -22.06 -5.69
N HIS A 41 -3.92 -22.97 -5.45
CA HIS A 41 -4.80 -22.91 -4.29
C HIS A 41 -4.64 -24.21 -3.49
N SER A 42 -4.09 -24.12 -2.29
CA SER A 42 -3.93 -25.30 -1.43
C SER A 42 -5.18 -25.52 -0.57
N ARG A 43 -5.65 -26.76 -0.51
CA ARG A 43 -6.66 -27.20 0.46
C ARG A 43 -6.03 -27.23 1.85
N THR A 44 -6.72 -26.66 2.82
CA THR A 44 -6.39 -26.85 4.23
C THR A 44 -7.10 -28.10 4.78
N HIS A 45 -6.55 -28.68 5.85
CA HIS A 45 -7.27 -29.65 6.68
C HIS A 45 -8.42 -29.03 7.50
N ASP A 46 -8.64 -27.73 7.39
CA ASP A 46 -9.73 -27.04 8.05
C ASP A 46 -11.02 -27.29 7.26
N ASP A 47 -11.99 -27.94 7.89
CA ASP A 47 -13.31 -28.27 7.31
C ASP A 47 -14.06 -27.05 6.75
N ARG A 48 -13.61 -25.83 7.09
CA ARG A 48 -14.11 -24.57 6.55
C ARG A 48 -13.75 -24.31 5.08
N PHE A 49 -12.83 -25.09 4.51
CA PHE A 49 -12.33 -24.91 3.13
C PHE A 49 -12.50 -26.17 2.28
N ASN A 50 -13.56 -26.93 2.51
CA ASN A 50 -13.77 -28.25 1.87
C ASN A 50 -14.13 -28.19 0.37
N SER A 51 -14.46 -27.03 -0.16
CA SER A 51 -14.84 -26.89 -1.56
C SER A 51 -14.06 -25.77 -2.25
N PRO A 52 -13.51 -26.02 -3.46
CA PRO A 52 -12.92 -24.95 -4.28
C PRO A 52 -13.95 -23.91 -4.75
N PHE A 53 -15.23 -24.19 -4.52
CA PHE A 53 -16.35 -23.31 -4.89
C PHE A 53 -16.95 -22.57 -3.69
N GLU A 54 -16.37 -22.72 -2.51
CA GLU A 54 -16.76 -21.87 -1.38
C GLU A 54 -16.27 -20.44 -1.58
N LYS A 55 -17.04 -19.50 -1.03
CA LYS A 55 -16.79 -18.07 -1.23
C LYS A 55 -15.33 -17.67 -0.96
N ASN A 56 -14.77 -18.11 0.15
CA ASN A 56 -13.41 -17.75 0.54
C ASN A 56 -12.34 -18.30 -0.43
N ALA A 57 -12.58 -19.50 -1.00
CA ALA A 57 -11.69 -20.07 -2.01
C ALA A 57 -11.77 -19.29 -3.32
N ILE A 58 -12.97 -18.90 -3.73
CA ILE A 58 -13.20 -18.08 -4.92
C ILE A 58 -12.54 -16.71 -4.76
N ASP A 59 -12.71 -16.05 -3.61
CA ASP A 59 -12.10 -14.77 -3.30
C ASP A 59 -10.57 -14.86 -3.38
N GLY A 60 -9.96 -15.93 -2.85
CA GLY A 60 -8.54 -16.18 -2.97
C GLY A 60 -8.08 -16.36 -4.43
N ILE A 61 -8.81 -17.11 -5.23
CA ILE A 61 -8.50 -17.30 -6.66
C ILE A 61 -8.60 -15.97 -7.41
N ILE A 62 -9.64 -15.17 -7.15
CA ILE A 62 -9.81 -13.84 -7.76
C ILE A 62 -8.66 -12.92 -7.34
N HIS A 63 -8.24 -12.96 -6.08
CA HIS A 63 -7.08 -12.23 -5.57
C HIS A 63 -5.81 -12.59 -6.36
N GLU A 64 -5.52 -13.88 -6.54
CA GLU A 64 -4.34 -14.33 -7.30
C GLU A 64 -4.40 -13.92 -8.78
N PHE A 65 -5.60 -13.86 -9.38
CA PHE A 65 -5.76 -13.26 -10.70
C PHE A 65 -5.42 -11.76 -10.72
N GLY A 66 -5.60 -11.06 -9.61
CA GLY A 66 -5.13 -9.69 -9.45
C GLY A 66 -3.62 -9.58 -9.63
N HIS A 67 -2.85 -10.48 -9.01
CA HIS A 67 -1.40 -10.56 -9.21
C HIS A 67 -1.02 -10.86 -10.65
N ALA A 68 -1.69 -11.83 -11.25
CA ALA A 68 -1.47 -12.16 -12.66
C ALA A 68 -1.76 -10.97 -13.61
N ARG A 69 -2.47 -9.96 -13.15
CA ARG A 69 -2.78 -8.72 -13.86
C ARG A 69 -2.00 -7.51 -13.32
N GLY A 70 -0.91 -7.74 -12.59
CA GLY A 70 0.02 -6.70 -12.17
C GLY A 70 -0.37 -5.92 -10.93
N VAL A 71 -1.35 -6.39 -10.15
CA VAL A 71 -1.75 -5.71 -8.91
C VAL A 71 -0.98 -6.28 -7.72
N PRO A 72 -0.21 -5.47 -6.97
CA PRO A 72 0.47 -5.93 -5.77
C PRO A 72 -0.52 -6.10 -4.60
N ASP A 73 -0.06 -6.81 -3.57
CA ASP A 73 -0.78 -6.95 -2.30
C ASP A 73 -0.95 -5.60 -1.59
N ILE A 74 -2.18 -5.11 -1.51
CA ILE A 74 -2.47 -3.86 -0.78
C ILE A 74 -2.30 -4.07 0.73
N TYR A 75 -2.62 -5.26 1.25
CA TYR A 75 -2.43 -5.57 2.66
C TYR A 75 -0.97 -5.55 3.10
N ALA A 76 -0.03 -5.75 2.20
CA ALA A 76 1.40 -5.69 2.49
C ALA A 76 1.88 -4.27 2.83
N MET A 77 1.07 -3.25 2.53
CA MET A 77 1.33 -1.86 2.90
C MET A 77 0.74 -1.47 4.27
N LYS A 78 0.07 -2.41 4.98
CA LYS A 78 -0.54 -2.15 6.29
C LYS A 78 0.50 -1.84 7.35
N VAL A 79 0.07 -1.11 8.37
CA VAL A 79 0.84 -0.87 9.59
C VAL A 79 -0.09 -1.06 10.77
N ASP A 80 0.27 -1.93 11.70
CA ASP A 80 -0.42 -2.08 12.96
C ASP A 80 -0.03 -0.94 13.91
N ALA A 81 -0.94 -0.51 14.77
CA ALA A 81 -0.74 0.64 15.66
C ALA A 81 0.46 0.43 16.62
N ASP A 82 0.65 -0.78 17.12
CA ASP A 82 1.75 -1.16 18.00
C ASP A 82 3.12 -1.23 17.28
N LYS A 83 3.11 -1.23 15.95
CA LYS A 83 4.29 -1.21 15.08
C LYS A 83 4.60 0.18 14.52
N ASN A 84 3.94 1.21 15.02
CA ASN A 84 4.17 2.60 14.66
C ASN A 84 4.67 3.41 15.87
N PRO A 85 5.96 3.39 16.16
CA PRO A 85 6.54 4.10 17.30
C PRO A 85 6.53 5.63 17.15
N VAL A 86 6.22 6.16 15.95
CA VAL A 86 6.24 7.61 15.68
C VAL A 86 4.98 8.29 16.20
N ASN A 87 3.79 7.74 15.91
CA ASN A 87 2.54 8.33 16.35
C ASN A 87 1.50 7.32 16.89
N GLY A 88 1.76 6.01 16.82
CA GLY A 88 0.86 4.97 17.32
C GLY A 88 -0.39 4.75 16.46
N GLU A 89 -0.48 5.32 15.26
CA GLU A 89 -1.63 5.16 14.37
C GLU A 89 -1.42 3.99 13.40
N ALA A 90 -2.49 3.21 13.20
CA ALA A 90 -2.51 2.14 12.20
C ALA A 90 -2.76 2.69 10.79
N PHE A 91 -2.29 1.96 9.78
CA PHE A 91 -2.66 2.15 8.39
C PHE A 91 -3.28 0.87 7.82
N LEU A 92 -4.50 0.95 7.31
CA LEU A 92 -5.27 -0.22 6.86
C LEU A 92 -5.35 -0.38 5.34
N GLY A 93 -4.94 0.62 4.58
CA GLY A 93 -5.06 0.63 3.12
C GLY A 93 -6.49 0.89 2.62
N VAL A 94 -6.66 0.82 1.31
CA VAL A 94 -7.98 0.97 0.66
C VAL A 94 -8.73 -0.35 0.64
N ARG A 95 -10.07 -0.28 0.58
CA ARG A 95 -10.93 -1.45 0.39
C ARG A 95 -10.70 -2.03 -1.01
N CYS A 96 -10.32 -3.29 -1.07
CA CYS A 96 -10.03 -4.01 -2.31
C CYS A 96 -9.91 -5.50 -2.02
N ILE A 97 -10.20 -6.36 -2.99
CA ILE A 97 -9.93 -7.80 -2.89
C ILE A 97 -8.42 -8.10 -2.73
N MET A 98 -7.56 -7.18 -3.16
CA MET A 98 -6.10 -7.24 -2.92
C MET A 98 -5.69 -6.76 -1.52
N ASN A 99 -6.64 -6.40 -0.66
CA ASN A 99 -6.43 -6.07 0.75
C ASN A 99 -7.01 -7.17 1.65
N TYR A 100 -6.54 -7.27 2.89
CA TYR A 100 -7.00 -8.27 3.83
C TYR A 100 -7.92 -7.62 4.88
N PRO A 101 -9.01 -8.27 5.30
CA PRO A 101 -9.51 -9.59 4.90
C PRO A 101 -10.14 -9.58 3.49
N TYR A 102 -10.00 -10.67 2.77
CA TYR A 102 -10.45 -10.84 1.37
C TYR A 102 -11.98 -10.77 1.16
N GLY A 103 -12.77 -10.50 2.15
CA GLY A 103 -14.22 -10.45 2.06
C GLY A 103 -14.81 -9.28 1.27
N GLU A 104 -13.99 -8.47 0.66
CA GLU A 104 -14.38 -7.33 -0.16
C GLU A 104 -14.43 -7.75 -1.63
N GLU A 105 -15.60 -8.08 -2.13
CA GLU A 105 -15.84 -8.37 -3.56
C GLU A 105 -15.75 -7.07 -4.39
N HIS A 106 -14.61 -6.37 -4.30
CA HIS A 106 -14.43 -5.05 -4.87
C HIS A 106 -12.99 -4.86 -5.36
N TRP A 107 -12.86 -4.38 -6.58
CA TRP A 107 -11.61 -3.86 -7.11
C TRP A 107 -11.54 -2.36 -6.86
N SER A 108 -10.50 -1.90 -6.16
CA SER A 108 -10.26 -0.46 -6.03
C SER A 108 -9.89 0.16 -7.39
N ASP A 109 -10.09 1.48 -7.54
CA ASP A 109 -9.67 2.20 -8.75
C ASP A 109 -8.19 1.99 -9.05
N TYR A 110 -7.37 1.89 -8.02
CA TYR A 110 -5.97 1.54 -8.14
C TYR A 110 -5.75 0.18 -8.81
N ALA A 111 -6.42 -0.86 -8.33
CA ALA A 111 -6.31 -2.20 -8.89
C ALA A 111 -6.76 -2.23 -10.36
N VAL A 112 -7.87 -1.57 -10.68
CA VAL A 112 -8.37 -1.45 -12.06
C VAL A 112 -7.36 -0.75 -12.96
N ASN A 113 -6.73 0.34 -12.50
CA ASN A 113 -5.72 1.07 -13.27
C ASN A 113 -4.47 0.22 -13.51
N MET A 114 -4.01 -0.54 -12.50
CA MET A 114 -2.89 -1.47 -12.65
C MET A 114 -3.19 -2.57 -13.66
N MET A 115 -4.38 -3.19 -13.60
CA MET A 115 -4.80 -4.21 -14.57
C MET A 115 -4.86 -3.67 -15.98
N ASN A 116 -5.38 -2.45 -16.17
CA ASN A 116 -5.45 -1.80 -17.48
C ASN A 116 -4.06 -1.47 -18.02
N LEU A 117 -3.12 -1.10 -17.15
CA LEU A 117 -1.75 -0.83 -17.53
C LEU A 117 -1.00 -2.10 -17.94
N ALA A 118 -1.17 -3.17 -17.15
CA ALA A 118 -0.57 -4.47 -17.46
C ALA A 118 -1.09 -5.01 -18.79
N GLY A 119 -2.39 -4.87 -19.04
CA GLY A 119 -3.05 -5.36 -20.27
C GLY A 119 -2.71 -6.83 -20.52
N ASP A 120 -2.37 -7.15 -21.77
CA ASP A 120 -1.93 -8.47 -22.19
C ASP A 120 -0.40 -8.58 -22.24
N ARG A 121 0.30 -7.67 -21.56
CA ARG A 121 1.77 -7.65 -21.55
C ARG A 121 2.29 -8.66 -20.53
N ASN A 122 3.23 -9.48 -20.95
CA ASN A 122 4.02 -10.29 -20.04
C ASN A 122 5.16 -9.42 -19.49
N ILE A 123 4.85 -8.57 -18.50
CA ILE A 123 5.79 -7.65 -17.85
C ILE A 123 6.01 -8.17 -16.43
N ASP A 124 7.26 -8.13 -15.98
CA ASP A 124 7.55 -8.34 -14.57
C ASP A 124 6.79 -7.33 -13.70
N ILE A 125 6.16 -7.81 -12.64
CA ILE A 125 5.31 -6.96 -11.79
C ILE A 125 6.14 -5.88 -11.09
N ASP A 126 7.39 -6.14 -10.74
CA ASP A 126 8.25 -5.18 -10.08
C ASP A 126 8.65 -4.06 -11.04
N ASP A 127 8.99 -4.41 -12.30
CA ASP A 127 9.25 -3.43 -13.36
C ASP A 127 8.00 -2.57 -13.64
N LEU A 128 6.83 -3.20 -13.68
CA LEU A 128 5.56 -2.50 -13.88
C LEU A 128 5.29 -1.51 -12.75
N VAL A 129 5.43 -1.95 -11.50
CA VAL A 129 5.19 -1.16 -10.30
C VAL A 129 6.19 0.00 -10.21
N ALA A 130 7.48 -0.26 -10.43
CA ALA A 130 8.53 0.76 -10.39
C ALA A 130 8.42 1.79 -11.54
N GLY A 131 7.90 1.36 -12.70
CA GLY A 131 7.71 2.21 -13.87
C GLY A 131 6.58 3.25 -13.73
N VAL A 132 5.71 3.12 -12.73
CA VAL A 132 4.52 3.97 -12.56
C VAL A 132 4.64 4.80 -11.29
N LEU A 133 5.64 5.67 -11.24
CA LEU A 133 5.83 6.60 -10.13
C LEU A 133 5.87 8.05 -10.64
N PRO A 134 5.36 9.03 -9.86
CA PRO A 134 5.59 10.43 -10.13
C PRO A 134 7.07 10.78 -9.87
N ASP A 135 7.52 11.90 -10.38
CA ASP A 135 8.91 12.34 -10.17
C ASP A 135 9.14 12.84 -8.73
N ARG A 136 8.11 13.42 -8.12
CA ARG A 136 8.22 14.19 -6.88
C ARG A 136 7.04 13.94 -5.95
N ILE A 137 7.35 14.05 -4.65
CA ILE A 137 6.37 14.20 -3.58
C ILE A 137 6.40 15.67 -3.14
N ARG A 138 5.23 16.29 -3.11
CA ARG A 138 5.00 17.61 -2.55
C ARG A 138 4.18 17.50 -1.28
N VAL A 139 4.63 18.14 -0.21
CA VAL A 139 3.86 18.20 1.04
C VAL A 139 3.46 19.62 1.33
N GLY A 140 2.16 19.85 1.47
CA GLY A 140 1.57 21.10 1.93
C GLY A 140 1.30 21.05 3.41
N VAL A 141 1.68 22.08 4.16
CA VAL A 141 1.39 22.23 5.59
C VAL A 141 0.64 23.51 5.82
N ALA A 142 -0.54 23.40 6.42
CA ALA A 142 -1.40 24.52 6.73
C ALA A 142 -1.92 24.45 8.18
N GLU A 143 -2.27 25.59 8.75
CA GLU A 143 -3.04 25.68 9.98
C GLU A 143 -4.47 25.16 9.77
N ALA A 144 -5.23 25.01 10.84
CA ALA A 144 -6.62 24.55 10.78
C ALA A 144 -7.53 25.42 9.89
N ASP A 145 -7.25 26.72 9.82
CA ASP A 145 -7.99 27.69 8.98
C ASP A 145 -7.54 27.69 7.50
N GLY A 146 -6.55 26.87 7.17
CA GLY A 146 -6.01 26.76 5.81
C GLY A 146 -4.87 27.73 5.50
N SER A 147 -4.45 28.58 6.45
CA SER A 147 -3.28 29.45 6.23
C SER A 147 -1.99 28.63 6.10
N PRO A 148 -1.11 28.96 5.12
CA PRO A 148 0.09 28.19 4.88
C PRO A 148 1.11 28.37 6.01
N VAL A 149 1.80 27.29 6.38
CA VAL A 149 2.82 27.30 7.42
C VAL A 149 4.20 27.28 6.79
N ARG A 150 4.93 28.39 6.93
CA ARG A 150 6.34 28.49 6.53
C ARG A 150 7.26 27.94 7.61
N GLY A 151 8.26 27.17 7.22
CA GLY A 151 9.31 26.69 8.13
C GLY A 151 8.90 25.45 8.94
N ALA A 152 7.79 24.79 8.60
CA ALA A 152 7.46 23.51 9.18
C ALA A 152 8.51 22.47 8.77
N ALA A 153 9.00 21.70 9.74
CA ALA A 153 9.82 20.53 9.47
C ALA A 153 8.94 19.40 8.98
N VAL A 154 9.30 18.79 7.85
CA VAL A 154 8.59 17.64 7.27
C VAL A 154 9.55 16.47 7.24
N ARG A 155 9.15 15.35 7.86
CA ARG A 155 9.94 14.13 7.98
C ARG A 155 9.20 12.96 7.37
N PHE A 156 9.94 12.09 6.70
CA PHE A 156 9.42 10.92 5.98
C PHE A 156 9.96 9.66 6.64
N TYR A 157 9.07 8.87 7.23
CA TYR A 157 9.38 7.64 7.95
C TYR A 157 8.95 6.44 7.11
N PRO A 158 9.90 5.65 6.58
CA PRO A 158 9.55 4.50 5.75
C PRO A 158 8.93 3.39 6.58
N VAL A 159 8.08 2.60 5.96
CA VAL A 159 7.54 1.38 6.51
C VAL A 159 8.37 0.21 5.99
N ARG A 160 8.88 -0.61 6.90
CA ARG A 160 9.60 -1.83 6.52
C ARG A 160 8.58 -2.90 6.11
N TRP A 161 8.62 -3.29 4.85
CA TRP A 161 7.87 -4.43 4.37
C TRP A 161 8.21 -5.69 5.20
N TYR A 162 7.32 -6.66 5.27
CA TYR A 162 7.42 -7.88 6.07
C TYR A 162 7.19 -7.69 7.56
N THR A 163 7.62 -6.61 8.18
CA THR A 163 7.39 -6.35 9.60
C THR A 163 6.19 -5.47 9.85
N TYR A 164 5.68 -4.80 8.81
CA TYR A 164 4.60 -3.82 8.87
C TYR A 164 4.87 -2.72 9.91
N ALA A 165 6.14 -2.37 10.08
CA ALA A 165 6.59 -1.45 11.11
C ALA A 165 7.13 -0.16 10.49
N VAL A 166 6.77 0.97 11.10
CA VAL A 166 7.40 2.26 10.79
C VAL A 166 8.80 2.29 11.37
N ILE A 167 9.79 2.64 10.55
CA ILE A 167 11.17 2.87 10.99
C ILE A 167 11.19 4.22 11.69
N PRO A 168 11.63 4.30 12.96
CA PRO A 168 11.55 5.54 13.76
C PRO A 168 12.53 6.64 13.31
N GLU A 169 13.55 6.31 12.53
CA GLU A 169 14.48 7.25 11.94
C GLU A 169 13.94 7.74 10.58
N PRO A 170 13.81 9.08 10.37
CA PRO A 170 13.34 9.59 9.08
C PRO A 170 14.38 9.34 7.97
N GLN A 171 13.93 8.81 6.85
CA GLN A 171 14.77 8.58 5.67
C GLN A 171 15.05 9.88 4.91
N ALA A 172 14.12 10.83 4.95
CA ALA A 172 14.26 12.14 4.34
C ALA A 172 13.62 13.23 5.20
N GLU A 173 14.17 14.43 5.08
CA GLU A 173 13.64 15.62 5.72
C GLU A 173 13.60 16.80 4.74
N ALA A 174 12.63 17.70 4.94
CA ALA A 174 12.47 18.93 4.19
C ALA A 174 11.85 20.01 5.08
N THR A 175 11.86 21.25 4.60
CA THR A 175 11.24 22.39 5.30
C THR A 175 10.32 23.13 4.34
N THR A 176 9.14 23.52 4.82
CA THR A 176 8.16 24.23 3.99
C THR A 176 8.61 25.65 3.67
N ASP A 177 8.32 26.08 2.46
CA ASP A 177 8.56 27.44 1.95
C ASP A 177 7.51 28.45 2.46
N ARG A 178 7.57 29.69 1.96
CA ARG A 178 6.60 30.75 2.30
C ARG A 178 5.15 30.46 1.88
N ARG A 179 4.93 29.48 1.00
CA ARG A 179 3.61 29.03 0.56
C ARG A 179 3.13 27.82 1.35
N GLY A 180 3.92 27.35 2.34
CA GLY A 180 3.62 26.17 3.14
C GLY A 180 3.95 24.84 2.46
N TYR A 181 4.76 24.84 1.38
CA TYR A 181 5.09 23.62 0.64
C TYR A 181 6.57 23.26 0.72
N CYS A 182 6.85 21.97 0.74
CA CYS A 182 8.15 21.42 0.38
C CYS A 182 7.97 20.31 -0.67
N ALA A 183 9.03 20.01 -1.42
CA ALA A 183 9.01 18.94 -2.41
C ALA A 183 10.33 18.17 -2.41
N ILE A 184 10.25 16.84 -2.54
CA ILE A 184 11.41 15.94 -2.64
C ILE A 184 11.22 14.99 -3.82
N PRO A 185 12.31 14.46 -4.42
CA PRO A 185 12.21 13.37 -5.38
C PRO A 185 11.61 12.11 -4.73
N VAL A 186 10.76 11.38 -5.46
CA VAL A 186 10.17 10.12 -4.97
C VAL A 186 11.25 9.13 -4.57
N ALA A 187 12.32 9.01 -5.35
CA ALA A 187 13.43 8.10 -5.08
C ALA A 187 14.12 8.33 -3.72
N ARG A 188 13.98 9.50 -3.10
CA ARG A 188 14.53 9.74 -1.76
C ARG A 188 13.74 9.09 -0.63
N VAL A 189 12.51 8.67 -0.90
CA VAL A 189 11.60 8.07 0.10
C VAL A 189 11.31 6.61 -0.24
N PHE A 190 11.19 6.33 -1.54
CA PHE A 190 10.85 5.01 -2.07
C PHE A 190 12.06 4.45 -2.83
N GLU A 191 13.17 4.26 -2.12
CA GLU A 191 14.31 3.50 -2.66
C GLU A 191 13.93 2.03 -2.70
N PRO A 192 14.24 1.33 -3.82
CA PRO A 192 14.03 -0.12 -3.89
C PRO A 192 14.89 -0.80 -2.82
N GLU A 193 14.28 -1.52 -1.90
CA GLU A 193 15.03 -2.51 -1.13
C GLU A 193 15.47 -3.61 -2.09
N GLU A 194 16.73 -4.07 -1.99
CA GLU A 194 17.32 -5.04 -2.95
C GLU A 194 16.50 -6.32 -3.10
N GLU A 195 15.72 -6.71 -2.08
CA GLU A 195 14.98 -7.97 -2.06
C GLU A 195 13.56 -7.86 -2.66
N PHE A 196 12.88 -6.71 -2.54
CA PHE A 196 11.44 -6.60 -2.88
C PHE A 196 11.06 -5.35 -3.67
N GLY A 197 12.00 -4.50 -4.03
CA GLY A 197 11.75 -3.30 -4.82
C GLY A 197 10.77 -2.32 -4.14
N VAL A 198 10.06 -1.53 -4.94
CA VAL A 198 9.09 -0.54 -4.47
C VAL A 198 7.67 -1.10 -4.25
N ARG A 199 7.44 -2.39 -4.52
CA ARG A 199 6.12 -3.02 -4.62
C ARG A 199 5.21 -2.78 -3.41
N TYR A 200 5.80 -2.73 -2.22
CA TYR A 200 5.06 -2.66 -0.95
C TYR A 200 5.40 -1.42 -0.15
N CYS A 201 5.94 -0.41 -0.81
CA CYS A 201 6.36 0.80 -0.12
C CYS A 201 5.17 1.57 0.48
N ASN A 202 5.37 2.03 1.69
CA ASN A 202 4.50 2.96 2.40
C ASN A 202 5.38 3.90 3.23
N CYS A 203 4.90 5.09 3.51
CA CYS A 203 5.62 6.08 4.27
C CYS A 203 4.67 6.87 5.17
N LEU A 204 5.03 7.03 6.44
CA LEU A 204 4.40 7.99 7.33
C LEU A 204 5.10 9.34 7.16
N VAL A 205 4.33 10.39 6.93
CA VAL A 205 4.83 11.76 6.83
C VAL A 205 4.41 12.55 8.06
N GLU A 206 5.38 13.13 8.75
CA GLU A 206 5.16 14.05 9.87
C GLU A 206 5.45 15.48 9.43
N ALA A 207 4.58 16.41 9.76
CA ALA A 207 4.89 17.83 9.76
C ALA A 207 4.89 18.37 11.18
N GLU A 208 5.91 19.16 11.53
CA GLU A 208 6.05 19.76 12.86
C GLU A 208 6.33 21.27 12.75
N TYR A 209 5.58 22.06 13.50
CA TYR A 209 5.79 23.49 13.63
C TYR A 209 5.34 23.99 15.00
N ASP A 210 6.20 24.71 15.72
CA ASP A 210 5.96 25.20 17.09
C ASP A 210 5.49 24.09 18.07
N GLY A 211 6.06 22.90 17.95
CA GLY A 211 5.71 21.75 18.80
C GLY A 211 4.37 21.09 18.47
N VAL A 212 3.66 21.58 17.46
CA VAL A 212 2.41 20.97 16.96
C VAL A 212 2.75 20.04 15.80
N LYS A 213 2.21 18.83 15.82
CA LYS A 213 2.43 17.81 14.81
C LYS A 213 1.18 17.46 14.03
N ALA A 214 1.36 17.14 12.76
CA ALA A 214 0.35 16.55 11.90
C ALA A 214 0.96 15.39 11.14
N TYR A 215 0.15 14.37 10.84
CA TYR A 215 0.60 13.14 10.19
C TYR A 215 -0.26 12.81 8.99
N GLY A 216 0.32 12.13 8.02
CA GLY A 216 -0.38 11.58 6.87
C GLY A 216 0.36 10.38 6.30
N TRP A 217 -0.37 9.48 5.65
CA TRP A 217 0.19 8.31 5.02
C TRP A 217 0.38 8.54 3.52
N LEU A 218 1.48 8.01 3.02
CA LEU A 218 1.85 8.08 1.60
C LEU A 218 2.14 6.66 1.09
N PRO A 219 1.10 5.85 0.88
CA PRO A 219 1.27 4.51 0.34
C PRO A 219 1.59 4.55 -1.16
N LEU A 220 2.25 3.52 -1.67
CA LEU A 220 2.62 3.36 -3.06
C LEU A 220 1.42 3.63 -4.01
N TYR A 221 0.27 3.05 -3.73
CA TYR A 221 -0.90 3.20 -4.61
C TYR A 221 -1.38 4.65 -4.76
N LEU A 222 -1.14 5.52 -3.77
CA LEU A 222 -1.46 6.95 -3.89
C LEU A 222 -0.54 7.64 -4.90
N LEU A 223 0.75 7.31 -4.88
CA LEU A 223 1.72 7.80 -5.87
C LEU A 223 1.35 7.33 -7.27
N GLN A 224 1.02 6.05 -7.41
CA GLN A 224 0.67 5.46 -8.70
C GLN A 224 -0.64 6.02 -9.25
N ASN A 225 -1.67 6.21 -8.41
CA ASN A 225 -2.91 6.88 -8.83
C ASN A 225 -2.66 8.30 -9.35
N THR A 226 -1.75 9.04 -8.71
CA THR A 226 -1.31 10.36 -9.22
C THR A 226 -0.72 10.23 -10.63
N ARG A 227 0.11 9.23 -10.85
CA ARG A 227 0.72 8.99 -12.16
C ARG A 227 -0.29 8.53 -13.21
N PHE A 228 -1.28 7.72 -12.85
CA PHE A 228 -2.39 7.33 -13.72
C PHE A 228 -3.24 8.53 -14.15
N ALA A 229 -3.40 9.52 -13.28
CA ALA A 229 -4.05 10.79 -13.62
C ALA A 229 -3.21 11.69 -14.56
N GLY A 230 -2.01 11.24 -14.96
CA GLY A 230 -1.10 12.01 -15.82
C GLY A 230 -0.21 13.00 -15.07
N GLU A 231 -0.33 13.06 -13.76
CA GLU A 231 0.43 13.98 -12.91
C GLU A 231 1.86 13.47 -12.66
N ARG A 232 2.80 14.38 -12.51
CA ARG A 232 4.21 14.07 -12.21
C ARG A 232 4.62 14.41 -10.77
N GLU A 233 3.71 15.00 -10.01
CA GLU A 233 3.91 15.39 -8.61
C GLU A 233 2.72 14.92 -7.77
N CYS A 234 2.98 14.05 -6.79
CA CYS A 234 1.98 13.63 -5.81
C CYS A 234 1.94 14.64 -4.66
N THR A 235 0.77 15.18 -4.34
CA THR A 235 0.61 16.16 -3.26
C THR A 235 -0.09 15.53 -2.05
N LEU A 236 0.54 15.68 -0.88
CA LEU A 236 -0.03 15.35 0.42
C LEU A 236 -0.27 16.64 1.22
N GLU A 237 -1.49 16.86 1.70
CA GLU A 237 -1.85 18.04 2.50
C GLU A 237 -1.99 17.65 3.97
N LEU A 238 -1.24 18.33 4.84
CA LEU A 238 -1.27 18.15 6.28
C LEU A 238 -1.79 19.41 6.98
N ARG A 239 -2.63 19.23 8.00
CA ARG A 239 -3.20 20.33 8.76
C ARG A 239 -2.82 20.24 10.24
N LEU A 240 -2.14 21.27 10.72
CA LEU A 240 -1.81 21.42 12.13
C LEU A 240 -3.07 21.80 12.91
N LYS A 241 -3.46 20.93 13.84
CA LYS A 241 -4.60 21.17 14.72
C LYS A 241 -4.07 21.67 16.06
N ARG A 242 -4.01 22.97 16.27
CA ARG A 242 -3.72 23.56 17.57
C ARG A 242 -5.02 23.47 18.40
N ASN A 243 -5.00 22.80 19.53
CA ASN A 243 -6.10 22.83 20.49
C ASN A 243 -6.22 24.26 21.07
N ARG A 244 -6.89 25.15 20.36
CA ARG A 244 -7.21 26.51 20.87
C ARG A 244 -8.29 26.52 21.96
N GLU A 245 -8.91 25.39 22.27
CA GLU A 245 -10.02 25.34 23.26
C GLU A 245 -9.59 25.28 24.74
N LEU A 246 -8.29 25.19 25.03
CA LEU A 246 -7.80 25.14 26.42
C LEU A 246 -7.67 26.52 27.11
N PHE A 247 -7.99 27.63 26.43
CA PHE A 247 -7.95 28.99 27.01
C PHE A 247 -9.26 29.75 26.83
N ARG A 248 -10.41 29.10 26.97
CA ARG A 248 -11.59 29.86 27.39
C ARG A 248 -11.43 30.15 28.87
N THR A 249 -11.00 31.36 29.16
CA THR A 249 -11.02 31.99 30.48
C THR A 249 -12.36 31.69 31.15
N ILE A 250 -12.32 30.96 32.26
CA ILE A 250 -13.45 30.90 33.20
C ILE A 250 -13.52 32.30 33.79
N THR A 251 -14.40 33.14 33.27
CA THR A 251 -14.86 34.35 34.00
C THR A 251 -15.68 33.85 35.16
N ILE A 252 -15.12 33.92 36.34
CA ILE A 252 -15.87 33.79 37.59
C ILE A 252 -16.55 35.14 37.76
N ASP A 253 -17.86 35.21 37.50
CA ASP A 253 -18.67 36.33 37.91
C ASP A 253 -18.76 36.32 39.44
N GLU A 254 -18.34 37.42 40.08
CA GLU A 254 -18.52 37.70 41.51
C GLU A 254 -19.98 38.02 41.86
#